data_c227fc14512003272a1969c72a2b9fdf
#
_entry.id   c227fc14512003272a1969c72a2b9fdf
#
_cell.length_a   1.000
_cell.length_b   1.000
_cell.length_c   1.000
_cell.angle_alpha   90.00
_cell.angle_beta   90.00
_cell.angle_gamma   90.00
#
_symmetry.space_group_name_H-M   'P 1'
#
loop_
_entity.id
_entity.type
_entity.pdbx_description
1 polymer ?
#
loop_
_entity_poly.entity_id
_entity_poly.type
_entity_poly.pdbx_seq_one_letter_code
_entity_poly.pdbx_strand_id
1 'polypeptide(L)'
;VVGRVGGEGGAYYPGEEGLADGVNTVNGNILSLSDEEMAMIEEAKANFDKVIVLVNATNPMEIANLKDDPDIDAIVWIGFPGAYGFYGVADVLNGTVSPSAHLGDVMAKNSALAPAMANYGNIPWTNAADFAADANVNSYLIEAEGIYAGYRYYETRGYTEGLDKAYTSAAGEVHGTTTTEWSNW
;
A
#
# COMPACT_ATOMS: atom_id res chain seq x y z
N VAL A 1 -5.26 -13.44 9.40
CA VAL A 1 -5.38 -11.97 9.43
C VAL A 1 -4.00 -11.37 9.32
N VAL A 2 -3.84 -10.47 8.38
CA VAL A 2 -2.63 -9.66 8.23
C VAL A 2 -2.97 -8.20 8.52
N GLY A 3 -2.02 -7.40 8.99
CA GLY A 3 -2.36 -6.03 9.34
C GLY A 3 -1.18 -5.11 9.58
N ARG A 4 -1.47 -3.81 9.50
CA ARG A 4 -0.51 -2.75 9.81
C ARG A 4 -1.19 -1.70 10.66
N VAL A 5 -0.44 -1.24 11.65
CA VAL A 5 -0.85 -0.10 12.47
C VAL A 5 -0.42 1.17 11.74
N GLY A 6 -1.37 2.06 11.50
CA GLY A 6 -1.13 3.34 10.88
C GLY A 6 -2.14 4.37 11.38
N GLY A 7 -1.87 5.63 11.16
CA GLY A 7 -2.72 6.73 11.57
C GLY A 7 -1.91 7.96 11.94
N GLU A 8 -2.55 8.93 12.56
CA GLU A 8 -1.90 10.16 13.02
C GLU A 8 -0.75 9.82 13.99
N GLY A 9 0.45 10.33 13.70
CA GLY A 9 1.66 10.03 14.45
C GLY A 9 2.28 8.67 14.18
N GLY A 10 1.69 7.85 13.31
CA GLY A 10 2.20 6.54 12.87
C GLY A 10 2.25 6.45 11.35
N ALA A 11 2.56 7.57 10.68
CA ALA A 11 2.68 7.60 9.22
C ALA A 11 3.88 6.78 8.75
N TYR A 12 3.74 6.12 7.61
CA TYR A 12 4.83 5.43 6.93
C TYR A 12 5.41 6.35 5.86
N TYR A 13 6.73 6.47 5.86
CA TYR A 13 7.46 7.32 4.93
C TYR A 13 8.26 6.48 3.94
N PRO A 14 8.46 6.97 2.70
CA PRO A 14 9.34 6.32 1.74
C PRO A 14 10.75 6.18 2.30
N GLY A 15 11.36 4.99 2.15
CA GLY A 15 12.71 4.71 2.64
C GLY A 15 12.80 4.42 4.14
N GLU A 16 11.70 4.46 4.89
CA GLU A 16 11.66 3.94 6.25
C GLU A 16 11.37 2.45 6.21
N GLU A 17 12.26 1.68 6.76
CA GLU A 17 12.04 0.23 6.91
C GLU A 17 10.90 -0.06 7.88
N GLY A 18 10.74 0.76 8.93
CA GLY A 18 9.62 0.77 9.88
C GLY A 18 9.32 -0.57 10.57
N LEU A 19 10.15 -1.57 10.31
CA LEU A 19 10.06 -2.92 10.82
C LEU A 19 11.07 -3.09 11.96
N ALA A 20 10.77 -3.98 12.89
CA ALA A 20 11.73 -4.40 13.90
C ALA A 20 12.98 -5.01 13.22
N ASP A 21 14.14 -4.88 13.86
CA ASP A 21 15.38 -5.48 13.38
C ASP A 21 15.18 -6.98 13.10
N GLY A 22 15.60 -7.40 11.91
CA GLY A 22 15.55 -8.80 11.49
C GLY A 22 14.23 -9.24 10.86
N VAL A 23 13.24 -8.34 10.70
CA VAL A 23 12.02 -8.64 9.95
C VAL A 23 12.24 -8.34 8.47
N ASN A 24 12.11 -9.36 7.63
CA ASN A 24 12.14 -9.22 6.19
C ASN A 24 10.71 -9.09 5.64
N THR A 25 10.58 -8.44 4.49
CA THR A 25 9.32 -8.34 3.76
C THR A 25 9.52 -8.62 2.28
N VAL A 26 8.44 -8.96 1.60
CA VAL A 26 8.45 -9.30 0.16
C VAL A 26 9.10 -8.22 -0.71
N ASN A 27 8.78 -6.95 -0.46
CA ASN A 27 9.32 -5.81 -1.23
C ASN A 27 10.29 -4.93 -0.43
N GLY A 28 10.72 -5.36 0.76
CA GLY A 28 11.68 -4.64 1.57
C GLY A 28 11.11 -3.37 2.23
N ASN A 29 9.79 -3.27 2.40
CA ASN A 29 9.15 -2.14 3.07
C ASN A 29 8.00 -2.58 3.98
N ILE A 30 7.61 -1.73 4.92
CA ILE A 30 6.60 -2.03 5.94
C ILE A 30 5.20 -2.30 5.38
N LEU A 31 4.86 -1.81 4.19
CA LEU A 31 3.54 -2.02 3.57
C LEU A 31 3.43 -3.38 2.89
N SER A 32 4.54 -4.06 2.61
CA SER A 32 4.53 -5.41 2.08
C SER A 32 4.44 -6.46 3.19
N LEU A 33 4.07 -7.69 2.82
CA LEU A 33 3.94 -8.78 3.76
C LEU A 33 5.30 -9.21 4.30
N SER A 34 5.37 -9.53 5.60
CA SER A 34 6.58 -10.09 6.19
C SER A 34 6.75 -11.58 5.86
N ASP A 35 7.95 -12.08 6.05
CA ASP A 35 8.25 -13.51 5.86
C ASP A 35 7.39 -14.37 6.79
N GLU A 36 7.10 -13.91 8.02
CA GLU A 36 6.24 -14.61 8.98
C GLU A 36 4.78 -14.59 8.57
N GLU A 37 4.29 -13.47 8.01
CA GLU A 37 2.93 -13.39 7.47
C GLU A 37 2.77 -14.31 6.26
N MET A 38 3.75 -14.36 5.39
CA MET A 38 3.78 -15.30 4.26
C MET A 38 3.82 -16.74 4.73
N ALA A 39 4.69 -17.08 5.69
CA ALA A 39 4.75 -18.43 6.26
C ALA A 39 3.42 -18.87 6.90
N MET A 40 2.75 -17.96 7.60
CA MET A 40 1.41 -18.23 8.17
C MET A 40 0.38 -18.50 7.07
N ILE A 41 0.42 -17.77 5.95
CA ILE A 41 -0.50 -17.97 4.82
C ILE A 41 -0.21 -19.31 4.14
N GLU A 42 1.04 -19.65 3.89
CA GLU A 42 1.44 -20.93 3.29
C GLU A 42 1.03 -22.12 4.18
N GLU A 43 1.17 -21.98 5.50
CA GLU A 43 0.71 -23.00 6.44
C GLU A 43 -0.82 -23.16 6.39
N ALA A 44 -1.56 -22.06 6.25
CA ALA A 44 -3.01 -22.12 6.08
C ALA A 44 -3.39 -22.84 4.77
N LYS A 45 -2.74 -22.52 3.65
CA LYS A 45 -2.96 -23.18 2.36
C LYS A 45 -2.66 -24.68 2.41
N ALA A 46 -1.64 -25.08 3.16
CA ALA A 46 -1.27 -26.46 3.30
C ALA A 46 -2.27 -27.32 4.12
N ASN A 47 -3.07 -26.68 4.98
CA ASN A 47 -3.93 -27.37 5.94
C ASN A 47 -5.43 -27.19 5.72
N PHE A 48 -5.83 -26.25 4.86
CA PHE A 48 -7.26 -25.93 4.66
C PHE A 48 -7.60 -25.83 3.17
N ASP A 49 -8.79 -26.33 2.82
CA ASP A 49 -9.32 -26.30 1.45
C ASP A 49 -9.77 -24.89 1.02
N LYS A 50 -9.91 -23.97 1.97
CA LYS A 50 -10.32 -22.59 1.73
C LYS A 50 -9.53 -21.63 2.59
N VAL A 51 -8.97 -20.61 1.94
CA VAL A 51 -8.18 -19.59 2.59
C VAL A 51 -8.73 -18.20 2.26
N ILE A 52 -9.15 -17.48 3.29
CA ILE A 52 -9.59 -16.10 3.20
C ILE A 52 -8.62 -15.23 4.00
N VAL A 53 -8.02 -14.27 3.34
CA VAL A 53 -7.12 -13.31 3.98
C VAL A 53 -7.89 -12.07 4.39
N LEU A 54 -7.88 -11.75 5.68
CA LEU A 54 -8.45 -10.50 6.21
C LEU A 54 -7.33 -9.48 6.40
N VAL A 55 -7.47 -8.34 5.75
CA VAL A 55 -6.52 -7.22 5.86
C VAL A 55 -7.04 -6.22 6.88
N ASN A 56 -6.41 -6.20 8.05
CA ASN A 56 -6.72 -5.31 9.16
C ASN A 56 -5.74 -4.12 9.18
N ALA A 57 -5.97 -3.21 8.26
CA ALA A 57 -5.15 -2.02 8.09
C ALA A 57 -5.99 -0.84 7.60
N THR A 58 -5.62 0.38 7.97
CA THR A 58 -6.15 1.61 7.36
C THR A 58 -5.29 2.07 6.20
N ASN A 59 -4.05 1.61 6.15
CA ASN A 59 -3.10 1.90 5.09
C ASN A 59 -3.28 0.92 3.92
N PRO A 60 -3.07 1.34 2.68
CA PRO A 60 -2.85 0.44 1.57
C PRO A 60 -1.71 -0.54 1.90
N MET A 61 -1.87 -1.79 1.50
CA MET A 61 -0.82 -2.81 1.65
C MET A 61 -0.45 -3.39 0.29
N GLU A 62 0.79 -3.81 0.16
CA GLU A 62 1.30 -4.47 -1.05
C GLU A 62 0.96 -5.96 -1.00
N ILE A 63 -0.25 -6.30 -1.46
CA ILE A 63 -0.82 -7.65 -1.38
C ILE A 63 -1.12 -8.27 -2.75
N ALA A 64 -0.52 -7.73 -3.80
CA ALA A 64 -0.73 -8.24 -5.15
C ALA A 64 -0.32 -9.71 -5.32
N ASN A 65 0.71 -10.15 -4.59
CA ASN A 65 1.13 -11.55 -4.55
C ASN A 65 0.03 -12.48 -4.02
N LEU A 66 -0.78 -12.02 -3.07
CA LEU A 66 -1.93 -12.80 -2.58
C LEU A 66 -3.08 -12.82 -3.58
N LYS A 67 -3.32 -11.68 -4.26
CA LYS A 67 -4.38 -11.58 -5.27
C LYS A 67 -4.14 -12.49 -6.46
N ASP A 68 -2.88 -12.64 -6.85
CA ASP A 68 -2.49 -13.46 -7.99
C ASP A 68 -2.28 -14.94 -7.60
N ASP A 69 -2.45 -15.30 -6.33
CA ASP A 69 -2.30 -16.67 -5.81
C ASP A 69 -3.61 -17.46 -5.98
N PRO A 70 -3.62 -18.55 -6.77
CA PRO A 70 -4.83 -19.35 -7.02
C PRO A 70 -5.34 -20.14 -5.81
N ASP A 71 -4.52 -20.31 -4.77
CA ASP A 71 -4.87 -21.03 -3.55
C ASP A 71 -5.46 -20.11 -2.47
N ILE A 72 -5.69 -18.84 -2.79
CA ILE A 72 -6.39 -17.87 -1.95
C ILE A 72 -7.78 -17.59 -2.52
N ASP A 73 -8.81 -18.03 -1.81
CA ASP A 73 -10.21 -17.92 -2.25
C ASP A 73 -10.74 -16.47 -2.20
N ALA A 74 -10.31 -15.68 -1.22
CA ALA A 74 -10.73 -14.28 -1.09
C ALA A 74 -9.77 -13.46 -0.23
N ILE A 75 -9.74 -12.16 -0.52
CA ILE A 75 -9.07 -11.16 0.31
C ILE A 75 -10.11 -10.11 0.68
N VAL A 76 -10.24 -9.82 1.96
CA VAL A 76 -11.22 -8.85 2.47
C VAL A 76 -10.51 -7.78 3.28
N TRP A 77 -10.58 -6.54 2.81
CA TRP A 77 -10.08 -5.41 3.58
C TRP A 77 -11.13 -5.00 4.61
N ILE A 78 -10.80 -5.19 5.90
CA ILE A 78 -11.71 -4.94 7.01
C ILE A 78 -11.44 -3.61 7.72
N GLY A 79 -10.39 -2.88 7.33
CA GLY A 79 -10.00 -1.64 7.99
C GLY A 79 -9.73 -1.86 9.48
N PHE A 80 -10.20 -0.95 10.31
CA PHE A 80 -10.15 -1.06 11.77
C PHE A 80 -11.56 -1.28 12.32
N PRO A 81 -12.00 -2.53 12.45
CA PRO A 81 -13.38 -2.83 12.84
C PRO A 81 -13.68 -2.50 14.30
N GLY A 82 -12.66 -2.24 15.12
CA GLY A 82 -12.83 -1.99 16.55
C GLY A 82 -13.42 -3.19 17.29
N ALA A 83 -13.93 -2.96 18.50
CA ALA A 83 -14.40 -4.05 19.38
C ALA A 83 -15.65 -4.77 18.85
N TYR A 84 -16.54 -4.08 18.15
CA TYR A 84 -17.81 -4.63 17.70
C TYR A 84 -17.90 -4.91 16.20
N GLY A 85 -17.04 -4.30 15.40
CA GLY A 85 -17.09 -4.48 13.93
C GLY A 85 -16.78 -5.91 13.48
N PHE A 86 -16.13 -6.71 14.29
CA PHE A 86 -15.89 -8.12 13.99
C PHE A 86 -17.18 -8.96 13.90
N TYR A 87 -18.29 -8.52 14.50
CA TYR A 87 -19.59 -9.16 14.26
C TYR A 87 -20.00 -8.99 12.80
N GLY A 88 -19.83 -7.78 12.23
CA GLY A 88 -20.07 -7.55 10.80
C GLY A 88 -19.13 -8.34 9.89
N VAL A 89 -17.86 -8.48 10.26
CA VAL A 89 -16.91 -9.33 9.53
C VAL A 89 -17.40 -10.78 9.54
N ALA A 90 -17.85 -11.29 10.69
CA ALA A 90 -18.39 -12.64 10.80
C ALA A 90 -19.65 -12.82 9.93
N ASP A 91 -20.53 -11.83 9.87
CA ASP A 91 -21.73 -11.85 9.04
C ASP A 91 -21.41 -11.89 7.54
N VAL A 92 -20.35 -11.20 7.11
CA VAL A 92 -19.84 -11.29 5.74
C VAL A 92 -19.25 -12.67 5.47
N LEU A 93 -18.42 -13.20 6.36
CA LEU A 93 -17.74 -14.49 6.17
C LEU A 93 -18.70 -15.67 6.17
N ASN A 94 -19.78 -15.61 6.92
CA ASN A 94 -20.80 -16.65 6.97
C ASN A 94 -21.89 -16.50 5.87
N GLY A 95 -21.81 -15.43 5.07
CA GLY A 95 -22.75 -15.16 3.97
C GLY A 95 -24.09 -14.56 4.39
N THR A 96 -24.25 -14.16 5.66
CA THR A 96 -25.47 -13.49 6.14
C THR A 96 -25.65 -12.12 5.48
N VAL A 97 -24.53 -11.42 5.25
CA VAL A 97 -24.48 -10.11 4.63
C VAL A 97 -23.49 -10.12 3.47
N SER A 98 -23.89 -9.57 2.33
CA SER A 98 -22.95 -9.33 1.23
C SER A 98 -22.18 -8.04 1.47
N PRO A 99 -20.84 -8.03 1.31
CA PRO A 99 -20.07 -6.79 1.40
C PRO A 99 -20.50 -5.83 0.30
N SER A 100 -20.82 -4.59 0.67
CA SER A 100 -21.32 -3.57 -0.25
C SER A 100 -20.33 -2.43 -0.49
N ALA A 101 -19.25 -2.37 0.29
CA ALA A 101 -18.23 -1.36 0.15
C ALA A 101 -17.22 -1.72 -0.94
N HIS A 102 -16.63 -0.68 -1.52
CA HIS A 102 -15.52 -0.78 -2.45
C HIS A 102 -14.29 -0.08 -1.87
N LEU A 103 -13.10 -0.45 -2.32
CA LEU A 103 -11.89 0.27 -1.97
C LEU A 103 -11.95 1.70 -2.52
N GLY A 104 -11.52 2.66 -1.72
CA GLY A 104 -11.46 4.07 -2.12
C GLY A 104 -10.31 4.38 -3.06
N ASP A 105 -9.32 3.48 -3.15
CA ASP A 105 -8.13 3.65 -3.97
C ASP A 105 -7.56 2.28 -4.39
N VAL A 106 -6.53 2.30 -5.23
CA VAL A 106 -5.78 1.10 -5.62
C VAL A 106 -4.68 0.81 -4.60
N MET A 107 -4.41 -0.47 -4.41
CA MET A 107 -3.26 -0.93 -3.64
C MET A 107 -2.11 -1.22 -4.60
N ALA A 108 -1.03 -0.47 -4.52
CA ALA A 108 0.13 -0.64 -5.37
C ALA A 108 0.80 -2.00 -5.13
N LYS A 109 1.30 -2.61 -6.20
CA LYS A 109 2.17 -3.81 -6.09
C LYS A 109 3.51 -3.50 -5.44
N ASN A 110 4.01 -2.29 -5.70
CA ASN A 110 5.16 -1.70 -5.04
C ASN A 110 4.87 -0.22 -4.80
N SER A 111 4.62 0.15 -3.57
CA SER A 111 4.25 1.51 -3.18
C SER A 111 5.37 2.52 -3.38
N ALA A 112 6.64 2.10 -3.34
CA ALA A 112 7.78 2.97 -3.61
C ALA A 112 7.77 3.55 -5.04
N LEU A 113 7.06 2.90 -5.96
CA LEU A 113 6.92 3.34 -7.35
C LEU A 113 5.68 4.23 -7.56
N ALA A 114 4.83 4.39 -6.56
CA ALA A 114 3.69 5.30 -6.65
C ALA A 114 4.18 6.76 -6.75
N PRO A 115 3.53 7.62 -7.58
CA PRO A 115 3.99 8.99 -7.78
C PRO A 115 4.10 9.79 -6.49
N ALA A 116 3.14 9.66 -5.59
CA ALA A 116 3.17 10.33 -4.29
C ALA A 116 4.37 9.90 -3.45
N MET A 117 4.75 8.62 -3.49
CA MET A 117 5.92 8.10 -2.80
C MET A 117 7.22 8.52 -3.48
N ALA A 118 7.26 8.48 -4.80
CA ALA A 118 8.44 8.91 -5.58
C ALA A 118 8.73 10.42 -5.45
N ASN A 119 7.69 11.24 -5.26
CA ASN A 119 7.81 12.69 -5.08
C ASN A 119 7.88 13.11 -3.61
N TYR A 120 7.75 12.17 -2.68
CA TYR A 120 7.80 12.48 -1.25
C TYR A 120 9.18 12.99 -0.84
N GLY A 121 9.20 14.02 -0.01
CA GLY A 121 10.41 14.52 0.60
C GLY A 121 10.26 15.94 1.14
N ASN A 122 11.11 16.28 2.09
CA ASN A 122 11.27 17.63 2.57
C ASN A 122 12.28 18.36 1.68
N ILE A 123 11.80 19.33 0.91
CA ILE A 123 12.65 20.11 0.00
C ILE A 123 13.08 21.38 0.73
N PRO A 124 14.37 21.53 1.09
CA PRO A 124 14.82 22.70 1.82
C PRO A 124 14.77 23.95 0.92
N TRP A 125 14.42 25.08 1.50
CA TRP A 125 14.56 26.37 0.83
C TRP A 125 16.04 26.65 0.56
N THR A 126 16.37 27.17 -0.61
CA THR A 126 17.76 27.53 -0.96
C THR A 126 18.35 28.59 -0.04
N ASN A 127 17.49 29.41 0.58
CA ASN A 127 17.80 30.42 1.55
C ASN A 127 17.31 30.07 2.97
N ALA A 128 17.19 28.78 3.29
CA ALA A 128 16.73 28.32 4.60
C ALA A 128 17.53 28.94 5.78
N ALA A 129 18.81 29.22 5.57
CA ALA A 129 19.66 29.86 6.57
C ALA A 129 19.18 31.27 6.97
N ASP A 130 18.47 31.96 6.08
CA ASP A 130 17.94 33.30 6.34
C ASP A 130 16.73 33.28 7.30
N PHE A 131 16.05 32.11 7.39
CA PHE A 131 14.83 31.91 8.19
C PHE A 131 15.06 31.03 9.41
N ALA A 132 16.18 30.39 9.51
CA ALA A 132 16.43 29.18 10.31
C ALA A 132 16.50 29.38 11.83
N ALA A 133 15.73 30.29 12.37
CA ALA A 133 15.43 30.28 13.82
C ALA A 133 14.50 29.13 14.23
N ASP A 134 13.74 28.57 13.28
CA ASP A 134 12.81 27.45 13.51
C ASP A 134 13.03 26.35 12.43
N ALA A 135 13.46 25.18 12.87
CA ALA A 135 13.71 24.04 12.01
C ALA A 135 12.44 23.57 11.25
N ASN A 136 11.26 23.93 11.73
CA ASN A 136 10.00 23.53 11.11
C ASN A 136 9.60 24.36 9.87
N VAL A 137 10.30 25.46 9.59
CA VAL A 137 10.01 26.35 8.45
C VAL A 137 11.12 26.38 7.39
N ASN A 138 12.10 25.49 7.48
CA ASN A 138 13.23 25.47 6.58
C ASN A 138 13.05 24.65 5.30
N SER A 139 11.91 24.01 5.16
CA SER A 139 11.56 23.17 4.02
C SER A 139 10.10 23.32 3.60
N TYR A 140 9.77 22.80 2.42
CA TYR A 140 8.41 22.75 1.90
C TYR A 140 8.15 21.38 1.30
N LEU A 141 6.86 21.05 1.16
CA LEU A 141 6.37 19.85 0.49
C LEU A 141 5.77 20.24 -0.85
N ILE A 142 6.01 19.45 -1.87
CA ILE A 142 5.39 19.61 -3.19
C ILE A 142 4.53 18.39 -3.47
N GLU A 143 3.27 18.63 -3.82
CA GLU A 143 2.39 17.64 -4.45
C GLU A 143 2.61 17.69 -5.97
N ALA A 144 3.77 17.18 -6.43
CA ALA A 144 4.20 17.27 -7.83
C ALA A 144 3.29 16.48 -8.79
N GLU A 145 2.64 15.44 -8.29
CA GLU A 145 1.66 14.63 -9.01
C GLU A 145 0.34 15.36 -9.29
N GLY A 146 0.05 16.44 -8.58
CA GLY A 146 -1.18 17.22 -8.73
C GLY A 146 -2.43 16.37 -8.54
N ILE A 147 -3.32 16.33 -9.55
CA ILE A 147 -4.54 15.52 -9.49
C ILE A 147 -4.29 14.03 -9.76
N TYR A 148 -3.10 13.65 -10.19
CA TYR A 148 -2.77 12.28 -10.56
C TYR A 148 -2.19 11.49 -9.39
N ALA A 149 -2.94 11.48 -8.28
CA ALA A 149 -2.63 10.65 -7.10
C ALA A 149 -3.52 9.40 -7.09
N GLY A 150 -3.01 8.29 -6.56
CA GLY A 150 -3.71 7.04 -6.41
C GLY A 150 -4.27 6.49 -7.72
N TYR A 151 -5.53 6.05 -7.73
CA TYR A 151 -6.17 5.42 -8.89
C TYR A 151 -6.19 6.32 -10.13
N ARG A 152 -6.26 7.64 -9.96
CA ARG A 152 -6.26 8.59 -11.09
C ARG A 152 -4.98 8.51 -11.91
N TYR A 153 -3.86 8.32 -11.25
CA TYR A 153 -2.58 8.11 -11.95
C TYR A 153 -2.61 6.81 -12.75
N TYR A 154 -2.92 5.69 -12.09
CA TYR A 154 -2.83 4.38 -12.72
C TYR A 154 -3.83 4.21 -13.86
N GLU A 155 -5.08 4.64 -13.68
CA GLU A 155 -6.10 4.57 -14.72
C GLU A 155 -5.78 5.48 -15.92
N THR A 156 -5.34 6.72 -15.66
CA THR A 156 -4.96 7.65 -16.73
C THR A 156 -3.78 7.11 -17.51
N ARG A 157 -2.76 6.62 -16.83
CA ARG A 157 -1.59 6.03 -17.46
C ARG A 157 -1.96 4.79 -18.26
N GLY A 158 -2.77 3.91 -17.68
CA GLY A 158 -3.26 2.72 -18.39
C GLY A 158 -4.02 3.04 -19.67
N TYR A 159 -4.79 4.11 -19.66
CA TYR A 159 -5.52 4.59 -20.84
C TYR A 159 -4.60 5.23 -21.88
N THR A 160 -3.67 6.09 -21.47
CA THR A 160 -2.84 6.90 -22.38
C THR A 160 -1.64 6.16 -22.95
N GLU A 161 -1.02 5.32 -22.15
CA GLU A 161 0.27 4.69 -22.48
C GLU A 161 0.18 3.17 -22.63
N GLY A 162 -0.90 2.58 -22.15
CA GLY A 162 -1.06 1.14 -22.01
C GLY A 162 -0.41 0.60 -20.72
N LEU A 163 -0.98 -0.49 -20.21
CA LEU A 163 -0.58 -1.07 -18.92
C LEU A 163 0.80 -1.76 -18.95
N ASP A 164 1.36 -1.99 -20.14
CA ASP A 164 2.62 -2.73 -20.30
C ASP A 164 3.85 -1.84 -20.54
N LYS A 165 3.68 -0.52 -20.47
CA LYS A 165 4.79 0.40 -20.75
C LYS A 165 5.52 0.82 -19.48
N ALA A 166 6.85 0.83 -19.57
CA ALA A 166 7.69 1.42 -18.55
C ALA A 166 7.44 2.93 -18.43
N TYR A 167 7.53 3.42 -17.21
CA TYR A 167 7.43 4.84 -16.88
C TYR A 167 8.83 5.37 -16.52
N THR A 168 9.12 6.56 -17.01
CA THR A 168 10.35 7.28 -16.61
C THR A 168 9.94 8.49 -15.77
N SER A 169 10.41 8.54 -14.54
CA SER A 169 10.17 9.67 -13.63
C SER A 169 10.83 10.95 -14.13
N ALA A 170 10.42 12.09 -13.57
CA ALA A 170 11.09 13.37 -13.83
C ALA A 170 12.57 13.39 -13.41
N ALA A 171 12.97 12.51 -12.48
CA ALA A 171 14.37 12.29 -12.10
C ALA A 171 15.13 11.39 -13.08
N GLY A 172 14.48 10.86 -14.13
CA GLY A 172 15.09 9.98 -15.11
C GLY A 172 15.15 8.50 -14.68
N GLU A 173 14.52 8.14 -13.59
CA GLU A 173 14.42 6.75 -13.14
C GLU A 173 13.36 6.01 -13.94
N VAL A 174 13.69 4.81 -14.41
CA VAL A 174 12.77 3.95 -15.15
C VAL A 174 12.07 3.02 -14.16
N HIS A 175 10.77 3.20 -14.03
CA HIS A 175 9.91 2.29 -13.27
C HIS A 175 9.37 1.21 -14.20
N GLY A 176 9.13 0.03 -13.66
CA GLY A 176 8.74 -1.14 -14.40
C GLY A 176 7.46 -1.01 -15.22
N THR A 177 7.01 -2.10 -15.78
CA THR A 177 5.74 -2.15 -16.49
C THR A 177 4.59 -2.04 -15.48
N THR A 178 3.54 -1.33 -15.86
CA THR A 178 2.43 -1.03 -14.96
C THR A 178 1.74 -2.22 -14.35
N THR A 179 1.68 -3.35 -15.06
CA THR A 179 1.10 -4.58 -14.54
C THR A 179 1.83 -5.11 -13.31
N THR A 180 3.06 -4.64 -13.05
CA THR A 180 3.84 -5.00 -11.86
C THR A 180 3.80 -3.95 -10.76
N GLU A 181 3.25 -2.75 -11.02
CA GLU A 181 3.31 -1.62 -10.09
C GLU A 181 2.04 -1.44 -9.26
N TRP A 182 0.90 -1.95 -9.70
CA TRP A 182 -0.38 -1.74 -9.04
C TRP A 182 -1.31 -2.95 -9.13
N SER A 183 -2.30 -2.95 -8.26
CA SER A 183 -3.32 -3.99 -8.16
C SER A 183 -4.70 -3.34 -8.11
N ASN A 184 -5.62 -3.74 -9.00
CA ASN A 184 -7.02 -3.34 -8.97
C ASN A 184 -7.85 -4.35 -8.20
N TRP A 185 -8.82 -3.86 -7.48
CA TRP A 185 -9.82 -4.64 -6.75
C TRP A 185 -11.20 -4.35 -7.28
#